data_8125644aac8871962f1e51ecf928086a
#
_entry.id   8125644aac8871962f1e51ecf928086a
#
_cell.length_a   1.000
_cell.length_b   1.000
_cell.length_c   1.000
_cell.angle_alpha   90.00
_cell.angle_beta   90.00
_cell.angle_gamma   90.00
#
_symmetry.space_group_name_H-M   'P 1'
#
loop_
_entity.id
_entity.type
_entity.pdbx_description
1 polymer ?
#
loop_
_entity_poly.entity_id
_entity_poly.type
_entity_poly.pdbx_seq_one_letter_code
_entity_poly.pdbx_strand_id
1 'polypeptide(L)'
;MNQHTRGVWMNNLVYNIHLLTGKIATPGNSPFSLTGQPSACGTAREVGTFAHRLPADMVVANPKHRAIAEKTWKLPEGTIPPKPGYHAVLQDRMLHDGKLNAYWVMCNNNLQAGPNINKERLPGYRNPDNFIVCSDPYPTATAQAADLILPTAMWIEKEGAYGNAERRTQAWYQQVDTVGEAKSDLWQIMEFSKRFKMEEIWPEELLAKAPEYRGKTMYDMLFKNGQVDKYPLSETQELNDDAQAQGFYVQKGLFEEYATFGRGHGHDLAPYDTYHQVRGLRWPVVDGKETLWRYKNGSDPYAKREGWDFYGKPDGKAWIISAPYEAPPEVPDQEHDMWLCTGRVLEHWHTGTMTRRVPELYKAVPDAVVYIHPADAKEKGLRRGDEALISNKRGEVRVRVETRGRNRPPRGLIFVPFFDARILINKLILDATDPLSKQTDFKKCPVKITNLNVA
;
A
#
# COMPACT_ATOMS: atom_id res chain seq x y z
N MET A 1 -11.15 4.65 -10.26
CA MET A 1 -11.05 6.09 -9.93
C MET A 1 -9.71 6.46 -9.31
N ASN A 2 -9.19 5.71 -8.35
CA ASN A 2 -7.98 6.11 -7.61
C ASN A 2 -6.70 6.17 -8.45
N GLN A 3 -6.51 5.24 -9.39
CA GLN A 3 -5.29 5.14 -10.19
C GLN A 3 -5.37 6.03 -11.45
N HIS A 4 -5.53 7.33 -11.21
CA HIS A 4 -5.55 8.40 -12.20
C HIS A 4 -4.84 9.64 -11.67
N THR A 5 -4.26 10.44 -12.53
CA THR A 5 -3.60 11.70 -12.14
C THR A 5 -4.52 12.72 -11.47
N ARG A 6 -5.84 12.50 -11.53
CA ARG A 6 -6.85 13.29 -10.84
C ARG A 6 -7.74 12.43 -9.93
N GLY A 7 -7.20 11.32 -9.42
CA GLY A 7 -7.93 10.35 -8.61
C GLY A 7 -8.50 10.93 -7.32
N VAL A 8 -7.77 11.81 -6.64
CA VAL A 8 -8.24 12.47 -5.41
C VAL A 8 -9.46 13.34 -5.70
N TRP A 9 -9.43 14.14 -6.76
CA TRP A 9 -10.59 14.99 -7.13
C TRP A 9 -11.81 14.16 -7.53
N MET A 10 -11.61 13.08 -8.28
CA MET A 10 -12.70 12.17 -8.63
C MET A 10 -13.35 11.55 -7.41
N ASN A 11 -12.56 11.16 -6.39
CA ASN A 11 -13.09 10.65 -5.14
C ASN A 11 -13.86 11.74 -4.37
N ASN A 12 -13.37 12.97 -4.34
CA ASN A 12 -14.05 14.09 -3.72
C ASN A 12 -15.42 14.36 -4.35
N LEU A 13 -15.58 14.22 -5.66
CA LEU A 13 -16.89 14.33 -6.32
C LEU A 13 -17.87 13.26 -5.85
N VAL A 14 -17.39 12.01 -5.64
CA VAL A 14 -18.22 10.95 -5.07
C VAL A 14 -18.64 11.31 -3.64
N TYR A 15 -17.71 11.81 -2.81
CA TYR A 15 -18.03 12.24 -1.45
C TYR A 15 -19.02 13.40 -1.45
N ASN A 16 -18.86 14.38 -2.34
CA ASN A 16 -19.79 15.50 -2.48
C ASN A 16 -21.23 15.02 -2.73
N ILE A 17 -21.42 14.05 -3.62
CA ILE A 17 -22.75 13.48 -3.90
C ILE A 17 -23.38 12.92 -2.62
N HIS A 18 -22.63 12.12 -1.86
CA HIS A 18 -23.14 11.53 -0.62
C HIS A 18 -23.41 12.57 0.46
N LEU A 19 -22.54 13.57 0.61
CA LEU A 19 -22.70 14.65 1.59
C LEU A 19 -23.88 15.57 1.26
N LEU A 20 -23.99 16.01 0.00
CA LEU A 20 -25.05 16.92 -0.45
C LEU A 20 -26.44 16.27 -0.44
N THR A 21 -26.52 14.96 -0.59
CA THR A 21 -27.78 14.22 -0.57
C THR A 21 -28.10 13.63 0.82
N GLY A 22 -27.24 13.83 1.81
CA GLY A 22 -27.40 13.25 3.16
C GLY A 22 -27.26 11.73 3.21
N LYS A 23 -26.77 11.10 2.15
CA LYS A 23 -26.62 9.64 2.02
C LYS A 23 -25.25 9.16 2.51
N ILE A 24 -24.97 9.42 3.77
CA ILE A 24 -23.73 9.04 4.44
C ILE A 24 -24.01 8.47 5.83
N ALA A 25 -23.19 7.49 6.23
CA ALA A 25 -23.22 6.83 7.54
C ALA A 25 -24.63 6.40 7.98
N THR A 26 -25.36 5.80 7.07
CA THR A 26 -26.63 5.12 7.28
C THR A 26 -26.65 3.81 6.51
N PRO A 27 -27.42 2.78 6.92
CA PRO A 27 -27.49 1.51 6.21
C PRO A 27 -27.79 1.69 4.72
N GLY A 28 -26.98 1.05 3.86
CA GLY A 28 -27.12 1.13 2.42
C GLY A 28 -26.65 2.44 1.76
N ASN A 29 -26.16 3.41 2.53
CA ASN A 29 -25.77 4.73 2.03
C ASN A 29 -24.41 5.14 2.59
N SER A 30 -23.38 5.05 1.79
CA SER A 30 -22.05 5.65 2.04
C SER A 30 -21.17 5.46 0.81
N PRO A 31 -20.19 6.33 0.56
CA PRO A 31 -19.15 6.02 -0.40
C PRO A 31 -18.37 4.81 0.09
N PHE A 32 -18.18 3.82 -0.76
CA PHE A 32 -17.52 2.56 -0.41
C PHE A 32 -16.22 2.38 -1.19
N SER A 33 -15.13 2.16 -0.47
CA SER A 33 -13.84 1.84 -1.07
C SER A 33 -13.69 0.34 -1.24
N LEU A 34 -13.74 -0.13 -2.48
CA LEU A 34 -13.49 -1.53 -2.85
C LEU A 34 -11.98 -1.80 -2.95
N THR A 35 -11.26 -1.58 -1.88
CA THR A 35 -9.83 -1.90 -1.82
C THR A 35 -9.66 -3.40 -1.69
N GLY A 36 -8.77 -3.98 -2.48
CA GLY A 36 -8.60 -5.43 -2.52
C GLY A 36 -7.86 -6.02 -1.31
N GLN A 37 -6.99 -5.25 -0.69
CA GLN A 37 -6.15 -5.70 0.43
C GLN A 37 -6.80 -5.37 1.77
N PRO A 38 -6.81 -6.30 2.73
CA PRO A 38 -7.43 -6.08 4.04
C PRO A 38 -6.92 -4.81 4.75
N SER A 39 -5.62 -4.60 4.77
CA SER A 39 -4.97 -3.50 5.49
C SER A 39 -4.86 -2.19 4.71
N ALA A 40 -5.11 -2.16 3.41
CA ALA A 40 -4.78 -0.99 2.59
C ALA A 40 -5.57 0.26 2.96
N CYS A 41 -6.85 0.13 3.32
CA CYS A 41 -7.69 1.26 3.73
C CYS A 41 -7.73 1.48 5.23
N GLY A 42 -7.62 0.41 6.01
CA GLY A 42 -7.89 0.46 7.44
C GLY A 42 -6.64 0.53 8.30
N THR A 43 -5.49 0.08 7.81
CA THR A 43 -4.26 0.01 8.62
C THR A 43 -3.12 0.83 8.01
N ALA A 44 -2.74 0.59 6.77
CA ALA A 44 -1.60 1.25 6.15
C ALA A 44 -1.64 2.78 6.26
N ARG A 45 -2.82 3.38 6.11
CA ARG A 45 -3.01 4.81 6.31
C ARG A 45 -2.99 5.20 7.79
N GLU A 46 -3.65 4.43 8.65
CA GLU A 46 -3.82 4.74 10.07
C GLU A 46 -2.52 4.64 10.86
N VAL A 47 -1.67 3.64 10.57
CA VAL A 47 -0.37 3.47 11.23
C VAL A 47 0.71 4.43 10.71
N GLY A 48 0.45 5.16 9.61
CA GLY A 48 1.37 6.17 9.10
C GLY A 48 2.47 5.63 8.18
N THR A 49 2.22 4.57 7.42
CA THR A 49 3.21 3.96 6.52
C THR A 49 3.55 4.78 5.27
N PHE A 50 2.75 5.79 4.93
CA PHE A 50 3.05 6.68 3.80
C PHE A 50 4.05 7.76 4.19
N ALA A 51 4.94 8.14 3.27
CA ALA A 51 6.03 9.08 3.51
C ALA A 51 5.61 10.45 4.11
N HIS A 52 4.35 10.86 3.93
CA HIS A 52 3.82 12.12 4.46
C HIS A 52 3.02 11.95 5.76
N ARG A 53 2.86 10.72 6.25
CA ARG A 53 1.98 10.38 7.37
C ARG A 53 2.74 10.10 8.66
N LEU A 54 2.03 10.29 9.75
CA LEU A 54 2.30 9.81 11.10
C LEU A 54 1.06 9.02 11.56
N PRO A 55 1.13 8.24 12.64
CA PRO A 55 0.00 7.46 13.12
C PRO A 55 -1.27 8.30 13.37
N ALA A 56 -2.44 7.64 13.32
CA ALA A 56 -3.75 8.23 13.60
C ALA A 56 -4.09 9.48 12.74
N ASP A 57 -3.85 9.39 11.44
CA ASP A 57 -4.12 10.47 10.45
C ASP A 57 -3.27 11.74 10.61
N MET A 58 -2.28 11.75 11.49
CA MET A 58 -1.34 12.85 11.59
C MET A 58 -0.42 12.94 10.36
N VAL A 59 0.20 14.10 10.16
CA VAL A 59 1.07 14.37 9.00
C VAL A 59 2.39 15.01 9.43
N VAL A 60 3.48 14.65 8.75
CA VAL A 60 4.84 15.14 9.06
C VAL A 60 4.98 16.65 8.84
N ALA A 61 4.21 17.24 7.95
CA ALA A 61 4.24 18.69 7.69
C ALA A 61 3.75 19.54 8.87
N ASN A 62 2.94 18.99 9.76
CA ASN A 62 2.39 19.69 10.91
C ASN A 62 3.35 19.60 12.12
N PRO A 63 3.92 20.70 12.63
CA PRO A 63 4.85 20.66 13.76
C PRO A 63 4.24 20.10 15.04
N LYS A 64 2.95 20.32 15.30
CA LYS A 64 2.26 19.75 16.46
C LYS A 64 2.16 18.23 16.38
N HIS A 65 1.93 17.72 15.19
CA HIS A 65 1.85 16.26 14.96
C HIS A 65 3.23 15.60 15.15
N ARG A 66 4.30 16.24 14.66
CA ARG A 66 5.67 15.75 14.90
C ARG A 66 5.99 15.72 16.39
N ALA A 67 5.69 16.80 17.12
CA ALA A 67 5.95 16.88 18.56
C ALA A 67 5.18 15.79 19.35
N ILE A 68 3.93 15.46 18.95
CA ILE A 68 3.17 14.35 19.52
C ILE A 68 3.88 13.02 19.25
N ALA A 69 4.30 12.78 18.02
CA ALA A 69 4.94 11.54 17.63
C ALA A 69 6.33 11.37 18.30
N GLU A 70 7.15 12.42 18.29
CA GLU A 70 8.46 12.42 18.96
C GLU A 70 8.32 12.14 20.46
N LYS A 71 7.36 12.80 21.12
CA LYS A 71 7.07 12.53 22.54
C LYS A 71 6.63 11.07 22.79
N THR A 72 5.72 10.55 21.97
CA THR A 72 5.18 9.18 22.13
C THR A 72 6.27 8.13 21.89
N TRP A 73 7.10 8.33 20.88
CA TRP A 73 8.21 7.44 20.55
C TRP A 73 9.49 7.70 21.36
N LYS A 74 9.45 8.67 22.29
CA LYS A 74 10.61 9.08 23.11
C LYS A 74 11.82 9.51 22.29
N LEU A 75 11.55 10.19 21.18
CA LEU A 75 12.57 10.77 20.32
C LEU A 75 12.88 12.21 20.74
N PRO A 76 14.12 12.68 20.58
CA PRO A 76 14.45 14.09 20.79
C PRO A 76 13.75 14.97 19.77
N GLU A 77 13.43 16.20 20.18
CA GLU A 77 12.80 17.19 19.30
C GLU A 77 13.62 17.43 18.02
N GLY A 78 12.95 17.38 16.87
CA GLY A 78 13.56 17.57 15.56
C GLY A 78 14.09 16.28 14.92
N THR A 79 13.84 15.12 15.50
CA THR A 79 14.17 13.82 14.89
C THR A 79 13.34 13.58 13.63
N ILE A 80 12.04 13.94 13.65
CA ILE A 80 11.15 13.75 12.50
C ILE A 80 11.28 14.94 11.53
N PRO A 81 11.72 14.70 10.28
CA PRO A 81 11.85 15.77 9.30
C PRO A 81 10.51 16.44 8.98
N PRO A 82 10.47 17.75 8.70
CA PRO A 82 9.23 18.46 8.40
C PRO A 82 8.70 18.20 6.98
N LYS A 83 9.52 17.60 6.13
CA LYS A 83 9.17 17.25 4.74
C LYS A 83 8.99 15.75 4.59
N PRO A 84 8.00 15.30 3.79
CA PRO A 84 7.87 13.89 3.49
C PRO A 84 9.10 13.36 2.75
N GLY A 85 9.40 12.07 2.96
CA GLY A 85 10.37 11.35 2.15
C GLY A 85 9.88 11.11 0.72
N TYR A 86 10.68 10.41 -0.06
CA TYR A 86 10.33 10.07 -1.44
C TYR A 86 9.15 9.11 -1.51
N HIS A 87 8.16 9.41 -2.35
CA HIS A 87 7.09 8.47 -2.67
C HIS A 87 7.59 7.37 -3.62
N ALA A 88 6.88 6.25 -3.74
CA ALA A 88 7.35 5.04 -4.42
C ALA A 88 7.92 5.26 -5.83
N VAL A 89 7.25 6.04 -6.69
CA VAL A 89 7.76 6.35 -8.05
C VAL A 89 9.04 7.17 -7.98
N LEU A 90 9.11 8.10 -7.04
CA LEU A 90 10.31 8.94 -6.88
C LEU A 90 11.48 8.15 -6.28
N GLN A 91 11.22 7.15 -5.42
CA GLN A 91 12.26 6.25 -4.92
C GLN A 91 12.93 5.48 -6.05
N ASP A 92 12.15 4.94 -7.00
CA ASP A 92 12.71 4.25 -8.17
C ASP A 92 13.58 5.18 -9.03
N ARG A 93 13.13 6.44 -9.22
CA ARG A 93 13.92 7.46 -9.92
C ARG A 93 15.20 7.83 -9.18
N MET A 94 15.14 7.94 -7.85
CA MET A 94 16.31 8.24 -7.04
C MET A 94 17.34 7.11 -7.04
N LEU A 95 16.89 5.85 -7.13
CA LEU A 95 17.78 4.71 -7.38
C LEU A 95 18.45 4.78 -8.75
N HIS A 96 17.67 5.09 -9.79
CA HIS A 96 18.18 5.29 -11.15
C HIS A 96 19.23 6.42 -11.21
N ASP A 97 18.94 7.53 -10.54
CA ASP A 97 19.78 8.74 -10.55
C ASP A 97 20.97 8.69 -9.57
N GLY A 98 21.16 7.56 -8.87
CA GLY A 98 22.24 7.36 -7.89
C GLY A 98 22.13 8.22 -6.63
N LYS A 99 20.95 8.72 -6.31
CA LYS A 99 20.65 9.48 -5.08
C LYS A 99 20.20 8.60 -3.92
N LEU A 100 19.74 7.41 -4.23
CA LEU A 100 19.58 6.28 -3.34
C LEU A 100 20.44 5.15 -3.88
N ASN A 101 21.19 4.47 -3.04
CA ASN A 101 22.03 3.34 -3.40
C ASN A 101 21.77 2.09 -2.56
N ALA A 102 20.78 2.14 -1.67
CA ALA A 102 20.27 0.98 -0.96
C ALA A 102 18.74 1.02 -0.93
N TYR A 103 18.10 -0.13 -1.18
CA TYR A 103 16.64 -0.23 -1.20
C TYR A 103 16.18 -1.59 -0.68
N TRP A 104 15.42 -1.58 0.42
CA TRP A 104 14.80 -2.78 0.97
C TRP A 104 13.33 -2.85 0.60
N VAL A 105 12.96 -3.80 -0.24
CA VAL A 105 11.58 -4.04 -0.69
C VAL A 105 10.99 -5.20 0.11
N MET A 106 9.93 -4.92 0.86
CA MET A 106 9.25 -5.91 1.69
C MET A 106 7.87 -6.23 1.12
N CYS A 107 7.63 -7.50 0.77
CA CYS A 107 6.35 -8.06 0.30
C CYS A 107 5.70 -7.26 -0.84
N ASN A 108 6.50 -6.71 -1.74
CA ASN A 108 6.03 -5.87 -2.82
C ASN A 108 6.72 -6.21 -4.14
N ASN A 109 5.96 -6.72 -5.11
CA ASN A 109 6.48 -7.02 -6.44
C ASN A 109 6.54 -5.76 -7.33
N ASN A 110 7.28 -4.75 -6.89
CA ASN A 110 7.40 -3.43 -7.49
C ASN A 110 7.85 -3.49 -8.96
N LEU A 111 8.80 -4.34 -9.28
CA LEU A 111 9.35 -4.43 -10.63
C LEU A 111 8.29 -4.83 -11.66
N GLN A 112 7.34 -5.69 -11.28
CA GLN A 112 6.23 -6.06 -12.15
C GLN A 112 5.06 -5.06 -12.08
N ALA A 113 4.77 -4.53 -10.89
CA ALA A 113 3.58 -3.74 -10.64
C ALA A 113 3.72 -2.26 -10.98
N GLY A 114 4.92 -1.70 -10.92
CA GLY A 114 5.15 -0.27 -11.09
C GLY A 114 5.19 0.21 -12.55
N PRO A 115 5.14 1.51 -12.77
CA PRO A 115 5.22 2.12 -14.10
C PRO A 115 6.66 2.25 -14.57
N ASN A 116 6.84 2.61 -15.84
CA ASN A 116 8.11 3.03 -16.46
C ASN A 116 9.28 2.06 -16.19
N ILE A 117 9.01 0.75 -16.29
CA ILE A 117 9.94 -0.31 -15.88
C ILE A 117 11.27 -0.21 -16.63
N ASN A 118 11.25 0.01 -17.94
CA ASN A 118 12.43 -0.06 -18.78
C ASN A 118 13.39 1.13 -18.61
N LYS A 119 12.86 2.33 -18.34
CA LYS A 119 13.67 3.56 -18.37
C LYS A 119 14.24 3.95 -17.02
N GLU A 120 13.58 3.62 -15.92
CA GLU A 120 14.00 4.04 -14.59
C GLU A 120 14.12 2.86 -13.63
N ARG A 121 13.08 2.04 -13.52
CA ARG A 121 12.99 1.04 -12.47
C ARG A 121 14.00 -0.08 -12.64
N LEU A 122 13.99 -0.80 -13.77
CA LEU A 122 14.92 -1.89 -14.02
C LEU A 122 16.38 -1.42 -14.06
N PRO A 123 16.72 -0.30 -14.71
CA PRO A 123 18.08 0.24 -14.63
C PRO A 123 18.52 0.57 -13.20
N GLY A 124 17.65 1.18 -12.36
CA GLY A 124 17.97 1.45 -10.96
C GLY A 124 18.22 0.17 -10.14
N TYR A 125 17.41 -0.87 -10.35
CA TYR A 125 17.59 -2.18 -9.68
C TYR A 125 18.83 -2.94 -10.14
N ARG A 126 19.30 -2.70 -11.36
CA ARG A 126 20.48 -3.36 -11.95
C ARG A 126 21.74 -2.51 -11.95
N ASN A 127 21.68 -1.31 -11.38
CA ASN A 127 22.87 -0.50 -11.22
C ASN A 127 23.81 -1.16 -10.20
N PRO A 128 25.07 -1.47 -10.57
CA PRO A 128 26.03 -2.14 -9.70
C PRO A 128 26.41 -1.33 -8.44
N ASP A 129 26.17 -0.03 -8.45
CA ASP A 129 26.39 0.84 -7.28
C ASP A 129 25.24 0.81 -6.28
N ASN A 130 24.13 0.12 -6.61
CA ASN A 130 22.98 -0.01 -5.74
C ASN A 130 22.96 -1.40 -5.08
N PHE A 131 22.48 -1.45 -3.84
CA PHE A 131 22.24 -2.69 -3.09
C PHE A 131 20.77 -2.88 -2.82
N ILE A 132 20.17 -3.90 -3.42
CA ILE A 132 18.73 -4.17 -3.36
C ILE A 132 18.47 -5.40 -2.50
N VAL A 133 17.73 -5.23 -1.43
CA VAL A 133 17.23 -6.32 -0.58
C VAL A 133 15.76 -6.54 -0.88
N CYS A 134 15.35 -7.80 -1.06
CA CYS A 134 13.94 -8.16 -1.23
C CYS A 134 13.51 -9.20 -0.20
N SER A 135 12.54 -8.85 0.63
CA SER A 135 11.85 -9.76 1.53
C SER A 135 10.52 -10.15 0.91
N ASP A 136 10.38 -11.39 0.49
CA ASP A 136 9.13 -11.88 -0.14
C ASP A 136 8.97 -13.39 0.13
N PRO A 137 7.75 -13.90 0.35
CA PRO A 137 7.52 -15.34 0.48
C PRO A 137 7.70 -16.11 -0.84
N TYR A 138 7.81 -15.42 -1.97
CA TYR A 138 7.95 -16.02 -3.30
C TYR A 138 9.04 -15.34 -4.13
N PRO A 139 9.68 -16.09 -5.07
CA PRO A 139 10.65 -15.53 -6.01
C PRO A 139 9.94 -14.70 -7.09
N THR A 140 9.55 -13.49 -6.74
CA THR A 140 8.91 -12.52 -7.62
C THR A 140 9.90 -11.93 -8.63
N ALA A 141 9.39 -11.17 -9.63
CA ALA A 141 10.26 -10.43 -10.55
C ALA A 141 11.16 -9.44 -9.80
N THR A 142 10.68 -8.86 -8.71
CA THR A 142 11.49 -7.99 -7.84
C THR A 142 12.58 -8.76 -7.10
N ALA A 143 12.24 -9.93 -6.53
CA ALA A 143 13.23 -10.78 -5.87
C ALA A 143 14.32 -11.26 -6.83
N GLN A 144 13.96 -11.60 -8.07
CA GLN A 144 14.93 -11.99 -9.11
C GLN A 144 15.89 -10.87 -9.54
N ALA A 145 15.54 -9.62 -9.28
CA ALA A 145 16.36 -8.46 -9.56
C ALA A 145 17.15 -7.96 -8.34
N ALA A 146 16.92 -8.51 -7.16
CA ALA A 146 17.58 -8.12 -5.92
C ALA A 146 18.97 -8.76 -5.77
N ASP A 147 19.85 -8.11 -5.02
CA ASP A 147 21.18 -8.62 -4.65
C ASP A 147 21.09 -9.58 -3.47
N LEU A 148 20.14 -9.36 -2.55
CA LEU A 148 19.88 -10.22 -1.39
C LEU A 148 18.38 -10.52 -1.28
N ILE A 149 18.06 -11.81 -1.16
CA ILE A 149 16.68 -12.27 -0.93
C ILE A 149 16.57 -12.80 0.49
N LEU A 150 15.62 -12.26 1.26
CA LEU A 150 15.27 -12.72 2.59
C LEU A 150 13.88 -13.40 2.53
N PRO A 151 13.79 -14.72 2.70
CA PRO A 151 12.50 -15.40 2.77
C PRO A 151 11.67 -14.84 3.92
N THR A 152 10.42 -14.44 3.65
CA THR A 152 9.55 -13.89 4.69
C THR A 152 8.28 -14.74 4.88
N ALA A 153 7.83 -14.79 6.13
CA ALA A 153 6.62 -15.52 6.52
C ALA A 153 5.38 -14.90 5.88
N MET A 154 4.43 -15.74 5.45
CA MET A 154 3.11 -15.32 5.01
C MET A 154 2.26 -14.88 6.21
N TRP A 155 1.13 -14.20 5.93
CA TRP A 155 0.27 -13.64 6.98
C TRP A 155 -0.25 -14.68 7.98
N ILE A 156 -0.53 -15.92 7.57
CA ILE A 156 -0.98 -17.00 8.46
C ILE A 156 0.17 -17.69 9.21
N GLU A 157 1.40 -17.47 8.80
CA GLU A 157 2.63 -17.99 9.41
C GLU A 157 3.20 -17.05 10.48
N LYS A 158 2.52 -15.97 10.77
CA LYS A 158 2.86 -14.97 11.79
C LYS A 158 1.60 -14.40 12.41
N GLU A 159 1.72 -13.70 13.52
CA GLU A 159 0.61 -12.96 14.11
C GLU A 159 0.55 -11.53 13.60
N GLY A 160 -0.57 -10.86 13.84
CA GLY A 160 -0.74 -9.46 13.49
C GLY A 160 -2.14 -8.93 13.70
N ALA A 161 -2.30 -7.67 13.32
CA ALA A 161 -3.59 -7.00 13.29
C ALA A 161 -3.75 -6.18 12.01
N TYR A 162 -4.98 -6.07 11.53
CA TYR A 162 -5.29 -5.23 10.39
C TYR A 162 -6.66 -4.55 10.55
N GLY A 163 -6.84 -3.42 9.89
CA GLY A 163 -8.12 -2.77 9.73
C GLY A 163 -8.70 -3.03 8.34
N ASN A 164 -10.01 -3.03 8.23
CA ASN A 164 -10.71 -3.17 6.96
C ASN A 164 -11.39 -1.87 6.50
N ALA A 165 -12.10 -1.91 5.35
CA ALA A 165 -12.77 -0.75 4.78
C ALA A 165 -13.94 -0.21 5.64
N GLU A 166 -14.44 -0.98 6.61
CA GLU A 166 -15.46 -0.52 7.58
C GLU A 166 -14.87 -0.03 8.91
N ARG A 167 -13.57 0.22 8.97
CA ARG A 167 -12.84 0.63 10.18
C ARG A 167 -12.80 -0.45 11.27
N ARG A 168 -13.00 -1.71 10.93
CA ARG A 168 -12.93 -2.82 11.87
C ARG A 168 -11.48 -3.28 12.01
N THR A 169 -10.93 -3.19 13.21
CA THR A 169 -9.64 -3.78 13.55
C THR A 169 -9.85 -5.23 13.96
N GLN A 170 -9.03 -6.12 13.42
CA GLN A 170 -9.05 -7.57 13.64
C GLN A 170 -7.62 -8.03 13.94
N ALA A 171 -7.46 -8.94 14.88
CA ALA A 171 -6.19 -9.56 15.18
C ALA A 171 -6.25 -11.07 14.95
N TRP A 172 -5.11 -11.67 14.71
CA TRP A 172 -4.96 -13.12 14.59
C TRP A 172 -3.63 -13.58 15.18
N TYR A 173 -3.61 -14.80 15.68
CA TYR A 173 -2.40 -15.51 16.03
C TYR A 173 -1.85 -16.27 14.82
N GLN A 174 -0.59 -16.66 14.89
CA GLN A 174 0.01 -17.60 13.95
C GLN A 174 -0.84 -18.88 13.88
N GLN A 175 -1.14 -19.35 12.67
CA GLN A 175 -2.00 -20.51 12.42
C GLN A 175 -1.21 -21.73 11.95
N VAL A 176 -0.07 -21.51 11.30
CA VAL A 176 0.79 -22.56 10.77
C VAL A 176 2.25 -22.15 10.96
N ASP A 177 3.14 -23.12 11.00
CA ASP A 177 4.57 -22.88 11.07
C ASP A 177 5.09 -22.22 9.79
N THR A 178 6.19 -21.47 9.92
CA THR A 178 6.89 -20.89 8.78
C THR A 178 7.55 -21.97 7.92
N VAL A 179 7.64 -21.73 6.63
CA VAL A 179 8.27 -22.65 5.69
C VAL A 179 9.78 -22.41 5.62
N GLY A 180 10.58 -23.45 5.86
CA GLY A 180 12.04 -23.40 5.72
C GLY A 180 12.67 -22.36 6.68
N GLU A 181 13.48 -21.46 6.12
CA GLU A 181 14.17 -20.41 6.89
C GLU A 181 13.40 -19.08 6.92
N ALA A 182 12.13 -19.06 6.47
CA ALA A 182 11.34 -17.84 6.44
C ALA A 182 11.13 -17.27 7.85
N LYS A 183 11.28 -15.96 7.97
CA LYS A 183 11.05 -15.20 9.21
C LYS A 183 10.06 -14.08 8.95
N SER A 184 9.36 -13.64 10.01
CA SER A 184 8.44 -12.51 9.89
C SER A 184 9.16 -11.22 9.48
N ASP A 185 8.43 -10.28 8.88
CA ASP A 185 8.97 -8.96 8.55
C ASP A 185 9.46 -8.23 9.81
N LEU A 186 8.72 -8.39 10.91
CA LEU A 186 9.08 -7.79 12.20
C LEU A 186 10.40 -8.37 12.72
N TRP A 187 10.56 -9.69 12.68
CA TRP A 187 11.81 -10.33 13.08
C TRP A 187 13.00 -9.82 12.25
N GLN A 188 12.83 -9.70 10.94
CA GLN A 188 13.88 -9.19 10.04
C GLN A 188 14.29 -7.75 10.40
N ILE A 189 13.30 -6.89 10.69
CA ILE A 189 13.54 -5.50 11.12
C ILE A 189 14.27 -5.48 12.48
N MET A 190 13.83 -6.30 13.45
CA MET A 190 14.46 -6.37 14.75
C MET A 190 15.92 -6.83 14.66
N GLU A 191 16.17 -7.92 13.93
CA GLU A 191 17.54 -8.45 13.75
C GLU A 191 18.45 -7.48 12.98
N PHE A 192 17.92 -6.79 11.98
CA PHE A 192 18.65 -5.74 11.27
C PHE A 192 19.00 -4.58 12.21
N SER A 193 18.05 -4.12 13.03
CA SER A 193 18.24 -3.00 13.94
C SER A 193 19.28 -3.24 15.04
N LYS A 194 19.54 -4.50 15.41
CA LYS A 194 20.59 -4.86 16.37
C LYS A 194 22.02 -4.63 15.87
N ARG A 195 22.19 -4.45 14.54
CA ARG A 195 23.49 -4.34 13.89
C ARG A 195 24.05 -2.93 13.81
N PHE A 196 23.27 -1.94 14.19
CA PHE A 196 23.62 -0.52 14.09
C PHE A 196 23.61 0.14 15.46
N LYS A 197 24.67 0.82 15.80
CA LYS A 197 24.72 1.70 16.97
C LYS A 197 24.10 3.04 16.64
N MET A 198 23.54 3.70 17.64
CA MET A 198 22.88 5.00 17.43
C MET A 198 23.84 6.07 16.93
N GLU A 199 25.13 6.01 17.26
CA GLU A 199 26.18 6.89 16.78
C GLU A 199 26.46 6.74 15.27
N GLU A 200 26.09 5.61 14.67
CA GLU A 200 26.23 5.37 13.23
C GLU A 200 25.03 5.90 12.44
N ILE A 201 23.91 6.19 13.12
CA ILE A 201 22.63 6.51 12.49
C ILE A 201 22.25 7.98 12.74
N TRP A 202 22.42 8.44 13.96
CA TRP A 202 22.04 9.81 14.35
C TRP A 202 23.19 10.77 14.28
N PRO A 203 22.97 12.01 13.78
CA PRO A 203 23.95 13.05 13.87
C PRO A 203 24.17 13.46 15.34
N GLU A 204 25.33 14.03 15.63
CA GLU A 204 25.73 14.39 17.01
C GLU A 204 24.73 15.35 17.66
N GLU A 205 24.06 16.22 16.90
CA GLU A 205 23.06 17.14 17.43
C GLU A 205 21.83 16.45 18.03
N LEU A 206 21.46 15.28 17.49
CA LEU A 206 20.38 14.46 18.07
C LEU A 206 20.86 13.65 19.26
N LEU A 207 22.05 13.08 19.19
CA LEU A 207 22.65 12.35 20.30
C LEU A 207 22.91 13.22 21.52
N ALA A 208 23.26 14.49 21.32
CA ALA A 208 23.43 15.46 22.41
C ALA A 208 22.10 15.76 23.14
N LYS A 209 20.97 15.69 22.42
CA LYS A 209 19.62 15.86 23.02
C LYS A 209 19.10 14.60 23.73
N ALA A 210 19.63 13.43 23.40
CA ALA A 210 19.22 12.14 23.95
C ALA A 210 20.45 11.27 24.28
N PRO A 211 21.29 11.70 25.24
CA PRO A 211 22.55 11.04 25.56
C PRO A 211 22.37 9.61 26.09
N GLU A 212 21.18 9.27 26.55
CA GLU A 212 20.82 7.92 26.98
C GLU A 212 20.87 6.85 25.86
N TYR A 213 20.90 7.27 24.60
CA TYR A 213 21.05 6.38 23.46
C TYR A 213 22.49 6.13 23.04
N ARG A 214 23.47 6.84 23.61
CA ARG A 214 24.89 6.57 23.34
C ARG A 214 25.27 5.16 23.77
N GLY A 215 25.97 4.46 22.90
CA GLY A 215 26.38 3.06 23.08
C GLY A 215 25.24 2.04 22.92
N LYS A 216 24.01 2.49 22.68
CA LYS A 216 22.87 1.62 22.40
C LYS A 216 22.73 1.33 20.92
N THR A 217 22.01 0.26 20.59
CA THR A 217 21.65 -0.09 19.22
C THR A 217 20.35 0.57 18.81
N MET A 218 20.09 0.60 17.49
CA MET A 218 18.79 1.00 16.97
C MET A 218 17.67 0.11 17.52
N TYR A 219 17.95 -1.17 17.77
CA TYR A 219 17.01 -2.09 18.41
C TYR A 219 16.62 -1.63 19.82
N ASP A 220 17.60 -1.19 20.63
CA ASP A 220 17.32 -0.70 21.98
C ASP A 220 16.42 0.56 21.92
N MET A 221 16.67 1.46 21.00
CA MET A 221 15.87 2.68 20.82
C MET A 221 14.43 2.34 20.36
N LEU A 222 14.27 1.43 19.42
CA LEU A 222 12.95 1.11 18.85
C LEU A 222 12.11 0.19 19.74
N PHE A 223 12.72 -0.81 20.38
CA PHE A 223 12.00 -1.91 21.01
C PHE A 223 12.23 -2.02 22.53
N LYS A 224 13.36 -1.50 23.06
CA LYS A 224 13.66 -1.52 24.50
C LYS A 224 13.59 -0.12 25.11
N ASN A 225 12.53 0.59 24.82
CA ASN A 225 12.32 1.98 25.21
C ASN A 225 11.38 2.15 26.42
N GLY A 226 10.97 1.06 27.07
CA GLY A 226 10.03 1.06 28.19
C GLY A 226 8.58 1.30 27.81
N GLN A 227 8.25 1.22 26.52
CA GLN A 227 6.87 1.24 26.00
C GLN A 227 6.51 -0.10 25.35
N VAL A 228 7.31 -0.53 24.39
CA VAL A 228 7.09 -1.79 23.67
C VAL A 228 7.42 -2.98 24.56
N ASP A 229 8.55 -2.96 25.25
CA ASP A 229 9.08 -4.04 26.10
C ASP A 229 8.46 -4.15 27.50
N LYS A 230 7.47 -3.34 27.83
CA LYS A 230 6.77 -3.44 29.12
C LYS A 230 5.74 -4.57 29.22
N TYR A 231 5.45 -5.24 28.11
CA TYR A 231 4.49 -6.34 28.06
C TYR A 231 5.21 -7.69 28.12
N PRO A 232 5.21 -8.37 29.29
CA PRO A 232 5.88 -9.65 29.43
C PRO A 232 5.20 -10.72 28.56
N LEU A 233 5.93 -11.77 28.25
CA LEU A 233 5.38 -12.96 27.63
C LEU A 233 4.36 -13.61 28.59
N SER A 234 3.22 -14.04 28.04
CA SER A 234 2.25 -14.84 28.78
C SER A 234 2.62 -16.31 28.67
N GLU A 235 2.64 -17.03 29.79
CA GLU A 235 2.90 -18.48 29.82
C GLU A 235 1.80 -19.30 29.08
N THR A 236 0.64 -18.69 28.86
CA THR A 236 -0.53 -19.34 28.24
C THR A 236 -0.68 -19.07 26.74
N GLN A 237 0.17 -18.22 26.16
CA GLN A 237 0.11 -17.89 24.74
C GLN A 237 1.11 -18.74 23.95
N GLU A 238 0.63 -19.34 22.86
CA GLU A 238 1.54 -19.84 21.83
C GLU A 238 2.26 -18.64 21.21
N LEU A 239 3.57 -18.60 21.38
CA LEU A 239 4.41 -17.50 20.95
C LEU A 239 5.06 -17.84 19.63
N ASN A 240 5.03 -16.90 18.70
CA ASN A 240 5.87 -17.00 17.52
C ASN A 240 7.36 -16.74 17.85
N ASP A 241 8.25 -17.07 16.91
CA ASP A 241 9.69 -16.87 17.04
C ASP A 241 10.07 -15.44 17.45
N ASP A 242 9.30 -14.43 16.98
CA ASP A 242 9.59 -13.02 17.26
C ASP A 242 9.48 -12.72 18.76
N ALA A 243 8.42 -13.19 19.42
CA ALA A 243 8.21 -12.97 20.84
C ALA A 243 9.21 -13.78 21.68
N GLN A 244 9.42 -15.06 21.36
CA GLN A 244 10.34 -15.93 22.08
C GLN A 244 11.77 -15.40 22.06
N ALA A 245 12.24 -14.94 20.90
CA ALA A 245 13.59 -14.44 20.71
C ALA A 245 13.88 -13.15 21.51
N GLN A 246 12.86 -12.36 21.86
CA GLN A 246 13.04 -11.06 22.50
C GLN A 246 12.76 -11.06 24.02
N GLY A 247 12.09 -12.07 24.56
CA GLY A 247 11.77 -12.16 25.98
C GLY A 247 10.59 -11.27 26.43
N PHE A 248 9.90 -10.58 25.51
CA PHE A 248 8.70 -9.78 25.74
C PHE A 248 7.77 -9.82 24.53
N TYR A 249 6.50 -9.45 24.74
CA TYR A 249 5.48 -9.57 23.72
C TYR A 249 5.47 -8.37 22.76
N VAL A 250 6.33 -8.43 21.76
CA VAL A 250 6.62 -7.31 20.83
C VAL A 250 5.38 -6.83 20.09
N GLN A 251 4.58 -7.74 19.53
CA GLN A 251 3.36 -7.38 18.79
C GLN A 251 2.36 -6.61 19.66
N LYS A 252 2.13 -7.08 20.87
CA LYS A 252 1.27 -6.39 21.84
C LYS A 252 1.84 -5.03 22.19
N GLY A 253 3.14 -4.94 22.44
CA GLY A 253 3.80 -3.68 22.75
C GLY A 253 3.67 -2.64 21.65
N LEU A 254 3.90 -3.03 20.40
CA LEU A 254 3.77 -2.16 19.24
C LEU A 254 2.30 -1.74 19.01
N PHE A 255 1.36 -2.65 19.16
CA PHE A 255 -0.06 -2.34 19.02
C PHE A 255 -0.53 -1.34 20.08
N GLU A 256 -0.17 -1.55 21.33
CA GLU A 256 -0.55 -0.65 22.43
C GLU A 256 0.14 0.72 22.31
N GLU A 257 1.40 0.77 21.87
CA GLU A 257 2.05 2.03 21.53
C GLU A 257 1.28 2.78 20.44
N TYR A 258 0.96 2.10 19.34
CA TYR A 258 0.15 2.68 18.26
C TYR A 258 -1.21 3.18 18.77
N ALA A 259 -1.90 2.41 19.62
CA ALA A 259 -3.19 2.79 20.18
C ALA A 259 -3.16 4.11 20.96
N THR A 260 -2.01 4.49 21.52
CA THR A 260 -1.87 5.75 22.26
C THR A 260 -2.06 6.98 21.38
N PHE A 261 -1.75 6.91 20.08
CA PHE A 261 -1.90 8.03 19.16
C PHE A 261 -3.35 8.39 18.87
N GLY A 262 -4.24 7.40 18.88
CA GLY A 262 -5.66 7.57 18.56
C GLY A 262 -6.55 7.83 19.77
N ARG A 263 -6.08 7.48 20.96
CA ARG A 263 -6.87 7.49 22.20
C ARG A 263 -7.30 8.91 22.57
N GLY A 264 -8.61 9.12 22.73
CA GLY A 264 -9.18 10.43 23.03
C GLY A 264 -9.36 11.35 21.81
N HIS A 265 -9.04 10.88 20.60
CA HIS A 265 -9.05 11.68 19.37
C HIS A 265 -9.95 11.10 18.26
N GLY A 266 -10.80 10.11 18.58
CA GLY A 266 -11.73 9.51 17.64
C GLY A 266 -11.12 8.40 16.76
N HIS A 267 -9.96 7.88 17.14
CA HIS A 267 -9.31 6.69 16.58
C HIS A 267 -9.02 5.65 17.68
N ASP A 268 -9.80 5.67 18.74
CA ASP A 268 -9.60 4.83 19.91
C ASP A 268 -9.72 3.36 19.54
N LEU A 269 -8.69 2.59 19.90
CA LEU A 269 -8.68 1.14 19.78
C LEU A 269 -8.94 0.50 21.14
N ALA A 270 -9.58 -0.67 21.13
CA ALA A 270 -9.63 -1.52 22.29
C ALA A 270 -8.22 -2.05 22.64
N PRO A 271 -7.99 -2.54 23.88
CA PRO A 271 -6.75 -3.22 24.22
C PRO A 271 -6.47 -4.41 23.29
N TYR A 272 -5.20 -4.69 23.02
CA TYR A 272 -4.76 -5.76 22.12
C TYR A 272 -5.46 -7.10 22.39
N ASP A 273 -5.48 -7.54 23.64
CA ASP A 273 -6.06 -8.82 24.05
C ASP A 273 -7.57 -8.93 23.75
N THR A 274 -8.28 -7.80 23.71
CA THR A 274 -9.71 -7.78 23.36
C THR A 274 -9.96 -8.26 21.93
N TYR A 275 -9.05 -7.90 20.99
CA TYR A 275 -9.20 -8.27 19.60
C TYR A 275 -9.02 -9.78 19.34
N HIS A 276 -8.38 -10.50 20.24
CA HIS A 276 -8.27 -11.96 20.19
C HIS A 276 -9.51 -12.68 20.74
N GLN A 277 -10.33 -11.97 21.50
CA GLN A 277 -11.58 -12.51 22.07
C GLN A 277 -12.80 -12.25 21.18
N VAL A 278 -12.70 -11.31 20.25
CA VAL A 278 -13.80 -10.87 19.38
C VAL A 278 -13.40 -10.94 17.90
N ARG A 279 -14.38 -10.95 16.99
CA ARG A 279 -14.12 -10.94 15.54
C ARG A 279 -13.72 -9.58 14.98
N GLY A 280 -13.30 -8.66 15.84
CA GLY A 280 -12.93 -7.30 15.52
C GLY A 280 -13.95 -6.26 15.94
N LEU A 281 -13.48 -5.02 16.15
CA LEU A 281 -14.29 -3.88 16.57
C LEU A 281 -14.02 -2.68 15.67
N ARG A 282 -15.08 -1.92 15.36
CA ARG A 282 -14.98 -0.68 14.59
C ARG A 282 -14.55 0.47 15.49
N TRP A 283 -13.43 1.09 15.17
CA TRP A 283 -13.00 2.28 15.91
C TRP A 283 -13.82 3.54 15.53
N PRO A 284 -13.94 4.54 16.43
CA PRO A 284 -13.44 4.54 17.80
C PRO A 284 -14.16 3.52 18.69
N VAL A 285 -13.38 2.87 19.57
CA VAL A 285 -13.91 1.99 20.61
C VAL A 285 -13.77 2.70 21.95
N VAL A 286 -14.88 3.16 22.50
CA VAL A 286 -14.92 3.92 23.75
C VAL A 286 -15.77 3.15 24.76
N ASP A 287 -15.25 2.99 26.00
CA ASP A 287 -15.89 2.21 27.06
C ASP A 287 -16.28 0.79 26.61
N GLY A 288 -15.40 0.14 25.83
CA GLY A 288 -15.61 -1.22 25.30
C GLY A 288 -16.64 -1.33 24.19
N LYS A 289 -17.20 -0.23 23.70
CA LYS A 289 -18.23 -0.21 22.65
C LYS A 289 -17.67 0.27 21.33
N GLU A 290 -17.91 -0.50 20.26
CA GLU A 290 -17.56 -0.08 18.89
C GLU A 290 -18.47 1.03 18.38
N THR A 291 -17.97 1.85 17.47
CA THR A 291 -18.74 2.91 16.80
C THR A 291 -19.23 2.42 15.42
N LEU A 292 -20.52 2.22 15.28
CA LEU A 292 -21.10 1.77 14.02
C LEU A 292 -21.08 2.87 12.94
N TRP A 293 -21.53 4.06 13.29
CA TRP A 293 -21.63 5.22 12.38
C TRP A 293 -20.79 6.38 12.90
N ARG A 294 -19.65 6.63 12.24
CA ARG A 294 -18.77 7.74 12.59
C ARG A 294 -19.42 9.09 12.23
N TYR A 295 -19.10 10.12 13.00
CA TYR A 295 -19.61 11.50 12.86
C TYR A 295 -21.11 11.69 13.06
N LYS A 296 -21.84 10.67 13.42
CA LYS A 296 -23.29 10.74 13.67
C LYS A 296 -23.57 10.83 15.17
N ASN A 297 -24.28 11.91 15.57
CA ASN A 297 -24.70 12.05 16.95
C ASN A 297 -25.58 10.85 17.38
N GLY A 298 -25.40 10.40 18.62
CA GLY A 298 -26.06 9.19 19.14
C GLY A 298 -25.42 7.86 18.73
N SER A 299 -24.45 7.86 17.78
CA SER A 299 -23.68 6.67 17.40
C SER A 299 -22.19 6.84 17.65
N ASP A 300 -21.63 8.01 17.33
CA ASP A 300 -20.22 8.34 17.54
C ASP A 300 -20.09 9.13 18.86
N PRO A 301 -19.32 8.64 19.85
CA PRO A 301 -19.15 9.31 21.13
C PRO A 301 -18.50 10.70 21.04
N TYR A 302 -17.79 10.98 19.94
CA TYR A 302 -17.14 12.27 19.67
C TYR A 302 -18.06 13.28 18.98
N ALA A 303 -19.17 12.85 18.36
CA ALA A 303 -20.14 13.73 17.72
C ALA A 303 -21.02 14.40 18.76
N LYS A 304 -20.87 15.73 18.93
CA LYS A 304 -21.59 16.53 19.94
C LYS A 304 -22.76 17.32 19.36
N ARG A 305 -22.73 17.64 18.05
CA ARG A 305 -23.78 18.41 17.38
C ARG A 305 -24.90 17.51 16.90
N GLU A 306 -26.11 18.03 16.88
CA GLU A 306 -27.26 17.31 16.34
C GLU A 306 -27.05 16.90 14.88
N GLY A 307 -27.46 15.69 14.53
CA GLY A 307 -27.30 15.10 13.22
C GLY A 307 -25.86 14.66 12.94
N TRP A 308 -25.08 15.47 12.21
CA TRP A 308 -23.73 15.20 11.80
C TRP A 308 -22.73 16.18 12.39
N ASP A 309 -21.65 15.68 12.93
CA ASP A 309 -20.58 16.48 13.51
C ASP A 309 -19.21 16.00 12.98
N PHE A 310 -18.68 16.71 12.00
CA PHE A 310 -17.32 16.48 11.49
C PHE A 310 -16.30 17.16 12.41
N TYR A 311 -16.19 16.65 13.61
CA TYR A 311 -15.52 17.22 14.77
C TYR A 311 -14.00 17.49 14.62
N GLY A 312 -13.37 17.16 13.50
CA GLY A 312 -12.02 17.62 13.16
C GLY A 312 -11.96 19.07 12.72
N LYS A 313 -13.12 19.77 12.63
CA LYS A 313 -13.25 21.16 12.20
C LYS A 313 -14.03 22.00 13.22
N PRO A 314 -13.65 23.26 13.42
CA PRO A 314 -14.29 24.13 14.40
C PRO A 314 -15.80 24.31 14.18
N ASP A 315 -16.25 24.31 12.92
CA ASP A 315 -17.65 24.44 12.54
C ASP A 315 -18.42 23.12 12.46
N GLY A 316 -17.72 21.97 12.58
CA GLY A 316 -18.31 20.63 12.48
C GLY A 316 -18.89 20.29 11.11
N LYS A 317 -18.61 21.06 10.06
CA LYS A 317 -19.15 20.88 8.71
C LYS A 317 -18.21 20.10 7.82
N ALA A 318 -18.75 19.30 6.90
CA ALA A 318 -17.97 18.62 5.88
C ALA A 318 -17.37 19.61 4.85
N TRP A 319 -16.27 19.22 4.23
CA TRP A 319 -15.74 19.93 3.08
C TRP A 319 -16.46 19.47 1.81
N ILE A 320 -16.90 20.44 1.00
CA ILE A 320 -17.34 20.23 -0.37
C ILE A 320 -16.23 20.79 -1.27
N ILE A 321 -15.64 19.93 -2.07
CA ILE A 321 -14.48 20.27 -2.89
C ILE A 321 -14.90 20.27 -4.35
N SER A 322 -14.87 21.43 -4.99
CA SER A 322 -15.06 21.57 -6.43
C SER A 322 -13.72 21.41 -7.13
N ALA A 323 -13.68 20.55 -8.14
CA ALA A 323 -12.52 20.35 -8.97
C ALA A 323 -12.95 20.29 -10.44
N PRO A 324 -12.45 21.17 -11.32
CA PRO A 324 -12.74 21.14 -12.74
C PRO A 324 -12.09 19.92 -13.40
N TYR A 325 -12.62 19.54 -14.55
CA TYR A 325 -12.00 18.50 -15.36
C TYR A 325 -10.62 19.00 -15.87
N GLU A 326 -9.64 18.11 -15.77
CA GLU A 326 -8.36 18.25 -16.44
C GLU A 326 -8.06 16.98 -17.24
N ALA A 327 -7.53 17.15 -18.45
CA ALA A 327 -7.16 16.03 -19.31
C ALA A 327 -6.00 15.22 -18.69
N PRO A 328 -5.92 13.90 -19.01
CA PRO A 328 -4.74 13.12 -18.62
C PRO A 328 -3.48 13.64 -19.31
N PRO A 329 -2.28 13.33 -18.76
CA PRO A 329 -0.99 13.81 -19.28
C PRO A 329 -0.71 13.42 -20.74
N GLU A 330 -1.23 12.28 -21.17
CA GLU A 330 -1.16 11.80 -22.56
C GLU A 330 -2.55 11.40 -23.03
N VAL A 331 -2.84 11.65 -24.29
CA VAL A 331 -4.08 11.24 -24.97
C VAL A 331 -3.74 10.53 -26.27
N PRO A 332 -4.62 9.67 -26.81
CA PRO A 332 -4.43 9.07 -28.12
C PRO A 332 -4.20 10.13 -29.21
N ASP A 333 -3.32 9.79 -30.14
CA ASP A 333 -2.94 10.58 -31.30
C ASP A 333 -3.03 9.72 -32.59
N GLN A 334 -2.53 10.21 -33.71
CA GLN A 334 -2.57 9.47 -34.98
C GLN A 334 -1.68 8.21 -34.97
N GLU A 335 -0.61 8.20 -34.20
CA GLU A 335 0.32 7.07 -34.09
C GLU A 335 -0.11 6.06 -33.03
N HIS A 336 -0.56 6.55 -31.87
CA HIS A 336 -0.97 5.76 -30.71
C HIS A 336 -2.47 5.96 -30.47
N ASP A 337 -3.29 5.37 -31.32
CA ASP A 337 -4.70 5.69 -31.49
C ASP A 337 -5.66 4.93 -30.55
N MET A 338 -5.13 4.08 -29.66
CA MET A 338 -5.90 3.31 -28.69
C MET A 338 -5.54 3.70 -27.26
N TRP A 339 -6.53 3.67 -26.37
CA TRP A 339 -6.29 3.68 -24.94
C TRP A 339 -5.86 2.30 -24.45
N LEU A 340 -4.83 2.22 -23.63
CA LEU A 340 -4.51 1.05 -22.82
C LEU A 340 -5.01 1.25 -21.40
N CYS A 341 -5.81 0.32 -20.90
CA CYS A 341 -6.13 0.16 -19.49
C CYS A 341 -5.50 -1.13 -18.98
N THR A 342 -4.72 -1.05 -17.90
CA THR A 342 -4.24 -2.24 -17.20
C THR A 342 -5.12 -2.56 -15.99
N GLY A 343 -5.20 -3.83 -15.60
CA GLY A 343 -6.07 -4.22 -14.51
C GLY A 343 -5.90 -5.65 -14.06
N ARG A 344 -6.93 -6.19 -13.43
CA ARG A 344 -6.97 -7.55 -12.90
C ARG A 344 -8.03 -8.39 -13.61
N VAL A 345 -7.83 -9.69 -13.60
CA VAL A 345 -8.84 -10.69 -13.91
C VAL A 345 -9.33 -11.33 -12.62
N LEU A 346 -10.48 -11.99 -12.66
CA LEU A 346 -11.07 -12.58 -11.46
C LEU A 346 -10.22 -13.72 -10.89
N GLU A 347 -9.56 -14.48 -11.76
CA GLU A 347 -8.79 -15.66 -11.42
C GLU A 347 -7.45 -15.34 -10.76
N HIS A 348 -6.88 -14.14 -11.01
CA HIS A 348 -5.55 -13.81 -10.50
C HIS A 348 -5.53 -12.56 -9.61
N TRP A 349 -5.00 -12.76 -8.42
CA TRP A 349 -4.76 -11.69 -7.46
C TRP A 349 -3.49 -10.91 -7.80
N HIS A 350 -3.63 -9.61 -7.99
CA HIS A 350 -2.54 -8.64 -8.21
C HIS A 350 -1.58 -9.09 -9.33
N THR A 351 -0.29 -9.31 -9.01
CA THR A 351 0.75 -9.78 -9.94
C THR A 351 0.72 -11.29 -10.20
N GLY A 352 -0.30 -12.00 -9.69
CA GLY A 352 -0.45 -13.44 -9.88
C GLY A 352 0.53 -14.31 -9.08
N THR A 353 1.38 -13.70 -8.26
CA THR A 353 2.45 -14.41 -7.53
C THR A 353 1.95 -15.63 -6.76
N MET A 354 0.83 -15.51 -6.04
CA MET A 354 0.22 -16.62 -5.32
C MET A 354 -0.74 -17.43 -6.21
N THR A 355 -1.68 -16.77 -6.86
CA THR A 355 -2.80 -17.44 -7.56
C THR A 355 -2.38 -18.21 -8.79
N ARG A 356 -1.28 -17.86 -9.48
CA ARG A 356 -0.74 -18.68 -10.58
C ARG A 356 -0.12 -20.00 -10.10
N ARG A 357 0.10 -20.18 -8.80
CA ARG A 357 0.58 -21.42 -8.17
C ARG A 357 -0.57 -22.36 -7.77
N VAL A 358 -1.82 -21.90 -7.90
CA VAL A 358 -3.03 -22.71 -7.72
C VAL A 358 -3.40 -23.29 -9.07
N PRO A 359 -3.31 -24.63 -9.27
CA PRO A 359 -3.47 -25.27 -10.57
C PRO A 359 -4.79 -24.95 -11.27
N GLU A 360 -5.90 -24.86 -10.52
CA GLU A 360 -7.23 -24.59 -11.05
C GLU A 360 -7.34 -23.17 -11.60
N LEU A 361 -6.80 -22.18 -10.87
CA LEU A 361 -6.79 -20.78 -11.29
C LEU A 361 -5.83 -20.58 -12.48
N TYR A 362 -4.68 -21.24 -12.45
CA TYR A 362 -3.75 -21.22 -13.57
C TYR A 362 -4.34 -21.80 -14.84
N LYS A 363 -5.03 -22.95 -14.76
CA LYS A 363 -5.70 -23.56 -15.92
C LYS A 363 -6.82 -22.69 -16.49
N ALA A 364 -7.53 -21.97 -15.62
CA ALA A 364 -8.62 -21.09 -16.05
C ALA A 364 -8.12 -19.89 -16.88
N VAL A 365 -7.00 -19.27 -16.47
CA VAL A 365 -6.39 -18.12 -17.18
C VAL A 365 -4.86 -18.25 -17.09
N PRO A 366 -4.22 -19.05 -17.95
CA PRO A 366 -2.79 -19.32 -17.87
C PRO A 366 -1.92 -18.14 -18.28
N ASP A 367 -2.40 -17.33 -19.23
CA ASP A 367 -1.65 -16.22 -19.84
C ASP A 367 -2.46 -14.94 -19.84
N ALA A 368 -1.78 -13.81 -19.71
CA ALA A 368 -2.40 -12.53 -20.00
C ALA A 368 -2.59 -12.38 -21.51
N VAL A 369 -3.74 -11.83 -21.90
CA VAL A 369 -4.11 -11.53 -23.28
C VAL A 369 -4.53 -10.08 -23.40
N VAL A 370 -4.49 -9.51 -24.61
CA VAL A 370 -5.12 -8.22 -24.87
C VAL A 370 -6.59 -8.43 -25.23
N TYR A 371 -7.46 -7.84 -24.43
CA TYR A 371 -8.88 -7.76 -24.75
C TYR A 371 -9.13 -6.52 -25.58
N ILE A 372 -9.77 -6.70 -26.74
CA ILE A 372 -10.09 -5.64 -27.68
C ILE A 372 -11.53 -5.79 -28.19
N HIS A 373 -12.21 -4.69 -28.48
CA HIS A 373 -13.53 -4.73 -29.07
C HIS A 373 -13.48 -5.38 -30.48
N PRO A 374 -14.43 -6.29 -30.86
CA PRO A 374 -14.37 -7.00 -32.13
C PRO A 374 -14.32 -6.08 -33.36
N ALA A 375 -14.99 -4.92 -33.33
CA ALA A 375 -14.97 -3.96 -34.43
C ALA A 375 -13.57 -3.34 -34.58
N ASP A 376 -12.92 -2.94 -33.45
CA ASP A 376 -11.58 -2.38 -33.49
C ASP A 376 -10.56 -3.43 -33.92
N ALA A 377 -10.72 -4.68 -33.48
CA ALA A 377 -9.88 -5.79 -33.91
C ALA A 377 -9.96 -5.96 -35.44
N LYS A 378 -11.20 -5.94 -35.99
CA LYS A 378 -11.42 -6.03 -37.44
C LYS A 378 -10.77 -4.86 -38.20
N GLU A 379 -10.92 -3.63 -37.73
CA GLU A 379 -10.30 -2.43 -38.30
C GLU A 379 -8.78 -2.50 -38.31
N LYS A 380 -8.18 -3.16 -37.28
CA LYS A 380 -6.74 -3.36 -37.12
C LYS A 380 -6.23 -4.65 -37.81
N GLY A 381 -7.07 -5.39 -38.52
CA GLY A 381 -6.70 -6.67 -39.13
C GLY A 381 -6.36 -7.79 -38.14
N LEU A 382 -6.89 -7.70 -36.90
CA LEU A 382 -6.66 -8.65 -35.83
C LEU A 382 -7.82 -9.63 -35.69
N ARG A 383 -7.48 -10.90 -35.37
CA ARG A 383 -8.43 -11.95 -35.05
C ARG A 383 -8.15 -12.51 -33.67
N ARG A 384 -9.13 -13.15 -33.07
CA ARG A 384 -8.95 -13.89 -31.81
C ARG A 384 -7.85 -14.94 -31.99
N GLY A 385 -6.86 -14.92 -31.07
CA GLY A 385 -5.74 -15.86 -31.08
C GLY A 385 -4.49 -15.34 -31.81
N ASP A 386 -4.60 -14.28 -32.61
CA ASP A 386 -3.44 -13.67 -33.26
C ASP A 386 -2.45 -13.13 -32.23
N GLU A 387 -1.18 -13.09 -32.59
CA GLU A 387 -0.18 -12.33 -31.85
C GLU A 387 -0.19 -10.86 -32.30
N ALA A 388 -0.23 -9.97 -31.33
CA ALA A 388 -0.17 -8.54 -31.53
C ALA A 388 1.00 -7.92 -30.77
N LEU A 389 1.56 -6.84 -31.34
CA LEU A 389 2.49 -5.94 -30.69
C LEU A 389 1.74 -4.73 -30.18
N ILE A 390 1.80 -4.47 -28.88
CA ILE A 390 1.35 -3.23 -28.27
C ILE A 390 2.58 -2.38 -27.98
N SER A 391 2.62 -1.16 -28.48
CA SER A 391 3.78 -0.27 -28.34
C SER A 391 3.41 1.16 -28.04
N ASN A 392 4.34 1.88 -27.43
CA ASN A 392 4.34 3.34 -27.29
C ASN A 392 5.78 3.85 -27.06
N LYS A 393 5.92 5.14 -26.71
CA LYS A 393 7.21 5.81 -26.50
C LYS A 393 8.10 5.19 -25.41
N ARG A 394 7.55 4.31 -24.55
CA ARG A 394 8.25 3.68 -23.40
C ARG A 394 8.71 2.26 -23.67
N GLY A 395 8.12 1.60 -24.64
CA GLY A 395 8.48 0.24 -24.98
C GLY A 395 7.40 -0.49 -25.76
N GLU A 396 7.52 -1.82 -25.76
CA GLU A 396 6.61 -2.70 -26.47
C GLU A 396 6.39 -4.02 -25.73
N VAL A 397 5.26 -4.65 -25.98
CA VAL A 397 4.93 -6.00 -25.48
C VAL A 397 4.23 -6.82 -26.55
N ARG A 398 4.56 -8.11 -26.62
CA ARG A 398 3.87 -9.09 -27.45
C ARG A 398 2.81 -9.81 -26.63
N VAL A 399 1.60 -9.96 -27.20
CA VAL A 399 0.47 -10.52 -26.48
C VAL A 399 -0.55 -11.11 -27.43
N ARG A 400 -1.22 -12.19 -27.03
CA ARG A 400 -2.32 -12.77 -27.82
C ARG A 400 -3.60 -11.94 -27.71
N VAL A 401 -4.35 -11.91 -28.82
CA VAL A 401 -5.60 -11.17 -28.96
C VAL A 401 -6.79 -12.00 -28.45
N GLU A 402 -7.64 -11.39 -27.63
CA GLU A 402 -8.94 -11.91 -27.23
C GLU A 402 -10.05 -10.87 -27.54
N THR A 403 -11.06 -11.30 -28.27
CA THR A 403 -12.17 -10.43 -28.70
C THR A 403 -13.49 -10.76 -28.00
N ARG A 404 -13.52 -11.79 -27.14
CA ARG A 404 -14.70 -12.31 -26.47
C ARG A 404 -14.55 -12.26 -24.94
N GLY A 405 -15.63 -12.60 -24.25
CA GLY A 405 -15.63 -12.77 -22.81
C GLY A 405 -15.97 -11.51 -22.03
N ARG A 406 -15.99 -11.66 -20.69
CA ARG A 406 -16.43 -10.61 -19.73
C ARG A 406 -15.52 -9.38 -19.67
N ASN A 407 -14.26 -9.54 -20.06
CA ASN A 407 -13.27 -8.45 -20.00
C ASN A 407 -13.21 -7.62 -21.31
N ARG A 408 -14.14 -7.83 -22.24
CA ARG A 408 -14.19 -7.07 -23.48
C ARG A 408 -14.41 -5.58 -23.20
N PRO A 409 -13.49 -4.69 -23.64
CA PRO A 409 -13.61 -3.26 -23.41
C PRO A 409 -14.55 -2.58 -24.44
N PRO A 410 -14.95 -1.33 -24.22
CA PRO A 410 -15.58 -0.51 -25.26
C PRO A 410 -14.63 -0.22 -26.42
N ARG A 411 -15.16 0.34 -27.52
CA ARG A 411 -14.36 0.78 -28.67
C ARG A 411 -13.34 1.86 -28.26
N GLY A 412 -12.21 1.84 -28.94
CA GLY A 412 -11.10 2.77 -28.69
C GLY A 412 -10.25 2.43 -27.47
N LEU A 413 -10.56 1.33 -26.77
CA LEU A 413 -9.85 0.89 -25.56
C LEU A 413 -9.40 -0.56 -25.72
N ILE A 414 -8.17 -0.84 -25.31
CA ILE A 414 -7.69 -2.21 -25.06
C ILE A 414 -7.42 -2.42 -23.59
N PHE A 415 -7.60 -3.65 -23.13
CA PHE A 415 -7.39 -4.04 -21.74
C PHE A 415 -6.38 -5.18 -21.65
N VAL A 416 -5.34 -5.04 -20.84
CA VAL A 416 -4.36 -6.09 -20.58
C VAL A 416 -4.19 -6.27 -19.05
N PRO A 417 -4.41 -7.47 -18.51
CA PRO A 417 -4.15 -7.73 -17.10
C PRO A 417 -2.65 -7.80 -16.82
N PHE A 418 -2.23 -7.30 -15.65
CA PHE A 418 -0.81 -7.19 -15.30
C PHE A 418 -0.25 -8.35 -14.45
N PHE A 419 -1.00 -9.46 -14.34
CA PHE A 419 -0.58 -10.60 -13.52
C PHE A 419 0.58 -11.43 -14.13
N ASP A 420 0.86 -11.27 -15.42
CA ASP A 420 1.83 -12.10 -16.13
C ASP A 420 3.20 -11.40 -16.22
N ALA A 421 4.16 -11.91 -15.45
CA ALA A 421 5.52 -11.40 -15.41
C ALA A 421 6.28 -11.53 -16.76
N ARG A 422 5.85 -12.41 -17.67
CA ARG A 422 6.47 -12.57 -18.98
C ARG A 422 6.14 -11.42 -19.93
N ILE A 423 5.01 -10.76 -19.73
CA ILE A 423 4.54 -9.65 -20.57
C ILE A 423 5.01 -8.30 -20.00
N LEU A 424 4.93 -8.13 -18.66
CA LEU A 424 5.27 -6.88 -17.96
C LEU A 424 4.59 -5.66 -18.60
N ILE A 425 3.27 -5.71 -18.78
CA ILE A 425 2.50 -4.66 -19.48
C ILE A 425 2.75 -3.24 -18.94
N ASN A 426 3.10 -3.11 -17.67
CA ASN A 426 3.39 -1.82 -17.04
C ASN A 426 4.68 -1.15 -17.55
N LYS A 427 5.46 -1.80 -18.44
CA LYS A 427 6.50 -1.12 -19.23
C LYS A 427 5.95 0.06 -20.04
N LEU A 428 4.69 -0.04 -20.45
CA LEU A 428 4.03 0.96 -21.29
C LEU A 428 3.40 2.09 -20.48
N ILE A 429 3.27 1.94 -19.17
CA ILE A 429 2.61 2.92 -18.32
C ILE A 429 3.53 4.09 -17.99
N LEU A 430 2.98 5.30 -18.13
CA LEU A 430 3.65 6.53 -17.72
C LEU A 430 3.74 6.60 -16.19
N ASP A 431 4.83 7.14 -15.68
CA ASP A 431 5.06 7.37 -14.25
C ASP A 431 4.42 8.66 -13.71
N ALA A 432 3.45 9.22 -14.44
CA ALA A 432 2.65 10.35 -13.98
C ALA A 432 1.82 9.99 -12.75
N THR A 433 1.78 10.88 -11.79
CA THR A 433 1.12 10.65 -10.49
C THR A 433 0.09 11.73 -10.19
N ASP A 434 -0.91 11.36 -9.40
CA ASP A 434 -1.80 12.33 -8.76
C ASP A 434 -1.00 13.32 -7.91
N PRO A 435 -1.20 14.64 -8.03
CA PRO A 435 -0.37 15.63 -7.34
C PRO A 435 -0.51 15.61 -5.81
N LEU A 436 -1.59 15.04 -5.27
CA LEU A 436 -1.81 14.93 -3.82
C LEU A 436 -1.40 13.57 -3.28
N SER A 437 -2.02 12.50 -3.79
CA SER A 437 -1.79 11.13 -3.30
C SER A 437 -0.52 10.48 -3.84
N LYS A 438 0.08 11.02 -4.90
CA LYS A 438 1.21 10.42 -5.64
C LYS A 438 0.89 9.05 -6.25
N GLN A 439 -0.39 8.71 -6.37
CA GLN A 439 -0.84 7.50 -7.04
C GLN A 439 -0.61 7.59 -8.55
N THR A 440 -0.02 6.54 -9.12
CA THR A 440 0.25 6.45 -10.56
C THR A 440 -1.03 6.26 -11.38
N ASP A 441 -1.06 6.82 -12.58
CA ASP A 441 -2.13 6.61 -13.56
C ASP A 441 -1.89 5.31 -14.34
N PHE A 442 -2.49 4.21 -13.88
CA PHE A 442 -2.41 2.91 -14.54
C PHE A 442 -3.53 2.63 -15.55
N LYS A 443 -4.47 3.55 -15.72
CA LYS A 443 -5.73 3.26 -16.41
C LYS A 443 -5.88 3.98 -17.75
N LYS A 444 -4.95 4.83 -18.09
CA LYS A 444 -5.00 5.62 -19.33
C LYS A 444 -3.58 5.84 -19.87
N CYS A 445 -3.29 5.21 -20.99
CA CYS A 445 -2.02 5.36 -21.66
C CYS A 445 -2.27 5.18 -23.17
N PRO A 446 -1.85 6.09 -24.04
CA PRO A 446 -1.98 5.90 -25.48
C PRO A 446 -1.00 4.85 -25.98
N VAL A 447 -1.51 3.98 -26.86
CA VAL A 447 -0.73 2.89 -27.46
C VAL A 447 -1.16 2.64 -28.91
N LYS A 448 -0.25 2.04 -29.68
CA LYS A 448 -0.51 1.41 -30.97
C LYS A 448 -0.63 -0.10 -30.76
N ILE A 449 -1.55 -0.74 -31.48
CA ILE A 449 -1.63 -2.20 -31.58
C ILE A 449 -1.48 -2.63 -33.04
N THR A 450 -0.58 -3.58 -33.28
CA THR A 450 -0.25 -4.05 -34.64
C THR A 450 -0.31 -5.58 -34.68
N ASN A 451 -0.83 -6.12 -35.78
CA ASN A 451 -0.84 -7.56 -36.02
C ASN A 451 0.57 -8.05 -36.39
N LEU A 452 1.06 -9.08 -35.71
CA LEU A 452 2.36 -9.71 -36.00
C LEU A 452 2.26 -10.90 -36.97
N ASN A 453 1.03 -11.39 -37.23
CA ASN A 453 0.80 -12.52 -38.14
C ASN A 453 0.59 -12.09 -39.60
N VAL A 454 0.61 -10.80 -39.87
CA VAL A 454 0.55 -10.24 -41.23
C VAL A 454 1.96 -9.77 -41.60
N ALA A 455 2.73 -10.68 -42.17
CA ALA A 455 3.95 -10.36 -42.93
C ALA A 455 3.67 -10.37 -44.40
#